data_4c5cfc4da86ae0c426818d5e73f96349
#
_entry.id   4c5cfc4da86ae0c426818d5e73f96349
#
_cell.length_a   1.000
_cell.length_b   1.000
_cell.length_c   1.000
_cell.angle_alpha   90.00
_cell.angle_beta   90.00
_cell.angle_gamma   90.00
#
_symmetry.space_group_name_H-M   'P 1'
#
loop_
_entity.id
_entity.type
_entity.pdbx_description
1 polymer ?
#
loop_
_entity_poly.entity_id
_entity_poly.type
_entity_poly.pdbx_seq_one_letter_code
_entity_poly.pdbx_strand_id
1 'polypeptide(L)'
;MTMSLGEKMKAQRWCVALVALFALAGPLARAQAPAIHDGDRVVFYGDSITAQRLYTRFVEDFALTRYPQMHVTFFNAGVPGDTVNGGYTGDRAARLTRDLFPHQPTVVTIMLGMNDGYYMPFDPKYLGIFEDGYRAMVKQIQTQDPAARLTLISTTPYDEVTHGTEFANYNGAVSRNAGFVRDFASSSHLPFADFHQVVSSLLDAGHRSNPSLAAFLVSDRIHPGEAAHWVMAAELARAWGLSPIVSNVRLDATRPQVVSADNAQVTDVATKDGSLQWTQQDNALPLPLPLHDVMIQFALANSNLAAMDQQILRVDGLSASQYTLRIDGRAIGSFTRDQLAAGVNLALLHTPMEDQAREVDGIEKKRTGVDETIFNVVIEDPKVEGASDAARVLRAKEAMWVEEQRKAAQPKPHNFEVSPR
;
A
#
# COMPACT_ATOMS: atom_id res chain seq x y z
N MET A 1 -36.87 51.92 64.95
CA MET A 1 -35.77 51.28 65.71
C MET A 1 -34.82 50.71 64.73
N THR A 2 -33.79 51.43 64.46
CA THR A 2 -32.83 51.27 63.33
C THR A 2 -31.77 50.27 63.72
N MET A 3 -31.66 49.19 62.99
CA MET A 3 -30.51 48.27 63.08
C MET A 3 -29.39 48.75 62.19
N SER A 4 -28.17 48.71 62.71
CA SER A 4 -26.97 49.36 62.25
C SER A 4 -26.33 48.67 61.01
N LEU A 5 -25.61 49.51 60.26
CA LEU A 5 -24.89 49.16 58.99
C LEU A 5 -23.73 48.13 59.13
N GLY A 6 -23.58 47.54 60.35
CA GLY A 6 -22.39 46.72 60.64
C GLY A 6 -22.48 45.21 60.34
N GLU A 7 -23.65 44.64 60.02
CA GLU A 7 -23.85 43.21 59.90
C GLU A 7 -24.00 42.72 58.46
N LYS A 8 -23.94 43.60 57.46
CA LYS A 8 -24.05 43.19 56.03
C LYS A 8 -22.71 42.90 55.31
N MET A 9 -21.59 42.93 56.03
CA MET A 9 -20.26 42.80 55.40
C MET A 9 -19.49 41.49 55.71
N LYS A 10 -20.14 40.42 56.16
CA LYS A 10 -19.47 39.12 56.43
C LYS A 10 -19.99 37.92 55.67
N ALA A 11 -20.85 38.14 54.67
CA ALA A 11 -21.39 37.04 53.88
C ALA A 11 -20.89 37.02 52.40
N GLN A 12 -19.76 37.64 52.09
CA GLN A 12 -19.27 37.77 50.74
C GLN A 12 -17.78 37.39 50.66
N ARG A 13 -17.49 36.13 50.83
CA ARG A 13 -16.21 35.49 50.41
C ARG A 13 -16.36 33.99 50.61
N TRP A 14 -16.41 33.29 49.50
CA TRP A 14 -16.02 31.90 49.16
C TRP A 14 -16.95 31.35 48.09
N CYS A 15 -17.08 32.05 46.94
CA CYS A 15 -17.38 31.37 45.68
C CYS A 15 -16.05 30.90 45.10
N VAL A 16 -15.62 29.70 45.47
CA VAL A 16 -14.59 28.96 44.75
C VAL A 16 -15.18 28.59 43.41
N ALA A 17 -14.70 29.28 42.35
CA ALA A 17 -14.99 28.92 40.98
C ALA A 17 -14.37 27.54 40.70
N LEU A 18 -15.18 26.49 40.73
CA LEU A 18 -14.83 25.19 40.09
C LEU A 18 -14.81 25.43 38.60
N VAL A 19 -13.64 25.75 38.05
CA VAL A 19 -13.38 25.63 36.60
C VAL A 19 -13.32 24.15 36.31
N ALA A 20 -14.44 23.59 35.83
CA ALA A 20 -14.47 22.28 35.25
C ALA A 20 -13.62 22.32 33.98
N LEU A 21 -12.38 21.79 34.05
CA LEU A 21 -11.59 21.41 32.89
C LEU A 21 -12.36 20.26 32.20
N PHE A 22 -13.26 20.61 31.29
CA PHE A 22 -13.67 19.66 30.26
C PHE A 22 -12.44 19.41 29.39
N ALA A 23 -11.67 18.35 29.67
CA ALA A 23 -10.77 17.78 28.74
C ALA A 23 -11.61 17.38 27.51
N LEU A 24 -11.47 18.14 26.43
CA LEU A 24 -11.90 17.78 25.08
C LEU A 24 -11.08 16.54 24.69
N ALA A 25 -11.48 15.38 25.20
CA ALA A 25 -11.15 14.11 24.57
C ALA A 25 -11.90 14.10 23.24
N GLY A 26 -11.27 14.66 22.20
CA GLY A 26 -11.70 14.39 20.83
C GLY A 26 -11.82 12.89 20.67
N PRO A 27 -12.77 12.38 19.86
CA PRO A 27 -12.86 10.95 19.61
C PRO A 27 -11.48 10.51 19.12
N LEU A 28 -10.80 9.65 19.88
CA LEU A 28 -9.67 8.87 19.39
C LEU A 28 -10.22 8.19 18.14
N ALA A 29 -9.76 8.64 16.96
CA ALA A 29 -10.07 7.96 15.72
C ALA A 29 -9.62 6.51 15.92
N ARG A 30 -10.59 5.63 16.14
CA ARG A 30 -10.34 4.21 16.30
C ARG A 30 -9.73 3.78 14.98
N ALA A 31 -8.46 3.40 14.99
CA ALA A 31 -7.82 2.89 13.79
C ALA A 31 -8.75 1.81 13.22
N GLN A 32 -9.18 1.99 11.99
CA GLN A 32 -10.04 1.03 11.30
C GLN A 32 -9.27 -0.29 11.25
N ALA A 33 -9.89 -1.39 11.65
CA ALA A 33 -9.24 -2.69 11.55
C ALA A 33 -8.86 -2.94 10.08
N PRO A 34 -7.68 -3.51 9.82
CA PRO A 34 -7.25 -3.83 8.46
C PRO A 34 -8.32 -4.61 7.71
N ALA A 35 -8.50 -4.33 6.41
CA ALA A 35 -9.48 -5.04 5.59
C ALA A 35 -9.06 -6.48 5.26
N ILE A 36 -7.79 -6.84 5.48
CA ILE A 36 -7.27 -8.20 5.34
C ILE A 36 -6.92 -8.80 6.71
N HIS A 37 -7.14 -10.10 6.87
CA HIS A 37 -6.94 -10.85 8.11
C HIS A 37 -6.14 -12.12 7.88
N ASP A 38 -5.63 -12.70 8.95
CA ASP A 38 -4.98 -14.01 8.89
C ASP A 38 -5.91 -15.08 8.30
N GLY A 39 -5.39 -15.88 7.37
CA GLY A 39 -6.14 -16.90 6.65
C GLY A 39 -6.93 -16.41 5.44
N ASP A 40 -6.88 -15.11 5.10
CA ASP A 40 -7.58 -14.58 3.92
C ASP A 40 -7.05 -15.14 2.60
N ARG A 41 -7.98 -15.29 1.67
CA ARG A 41 -7.74 -15.56 0.25
C ARG A 41 -8.22 -14.35 -0.55
N VAL A 42 -7.25 -13.58 -1.03
CA VAL A 42 -7.48 -12.34 -1.79
C VAL A 42 -7.44 -12.65 -3.28
N VAL A 43 -8.46 -12.27 -4.02
CA VAL A 43 -8.46 -12.36 -5.49
C VAL A 43 -8.53 -10.95 -6.07
N PHE A 44 -7.54 -10.62 -6.90
CA PHE A 44 -7.51 -9.39 -7.68
C PHE A 44 -8.19 -9.64 -9.03
N TYR A 45 -9.42 -9.17 -9.20
CA TYR A 45 -10.18 -9.28 -10.43
C TYR A 45 -10.08 -7.98 -11.23
N GLY A 46 -9.71 -8.08 -12.52
CA GLY A 46 -9.51 -6.89 -13.35
C GLY A 46 -9.13 -7.20 -14.80
N ASP A 47 -8.66 -6.15 -15.47
CA ASP A 47 -8.23 -6.16 -16.87
C ASP A 47 -6.70 -6.37 -17.04
N SER A 48 -6.14 -5.86 -18.15
CA SER A 48 -4.69 -5.95 -18.46
C SER A 48 -3.80 -5.31 -17.40
N ILE A 49 -4.24 -4.23 -16.75
CA ILE A 49 -3.46 -3.55 -15.71
C ILE A 49 -3.32 -4.44 -14.48
N THR A 50 -4.35 -5.21 -14.14
CA THR A 50 -4.27 -6.26 -13.12
C THR A 50 -3.43 -7.43 -13.62
N ALA A 51 -3.59 -7.84 -14.89
CA ALA A 51 -2.83 -8.92 -15.50
C ALA A 51 -1.32 -8.66 -15.59
N GLN A 52 -0.86 -7.38 -15.56
CA GLN A 52 0.56 -7.05 -15.41
C GLN A 52 1.17 -7.56 -14.09
N ARG A 53 0.37 -7.91 -13.10
CA ARG A 53 0.80 -8.43 -11.78
C ARG A 53 1.72 -7.52 -10.97
N LEU A 54 1.87 -6.25 -11.35
CA LEU A 54 2.79 -5.34 -10.65
C LEU A 54 2.18 -4.84 -9.34
N TYR A 55 1.07 -4.07 -9.38
CA TYR A 55 0.48 -3.56 -8.13
C TYR A 55 0.00 -4.70 -7.21
N THR A 56 -0.47 -5.82 -7.76
CA THR A 56 -0.94 -6.96 -6.97
C THR A 56 0.21 -7.59 -6.19
N ARG A 57 1.36 -7.79 -6.86
CA ARG A 57 2.61 -8.22 -6.23
C ARG A 57 3.08 -7.26 -5.15
N PHE A 58 3.07 -5.96 -5.43
CA PHE A 58 3.52 -4.95 -4.45
C PHE A 58 2.60 -4.85 -3.23
N VAL A 59 1.30 -5.12 -3.38
CA VAL A 59 0.38 -5.26 -2.25
C VAL A 59 0.68 -6.51 -1.43
N GLU A 60 1.05 -7.60 -2.08
CA GLU A 60 1.49 -8.81 -1.40
C GLU A 60 2.80 -8.60 -0.66
N ASP A 61 3.80 -7.97 -1.29
CA ASP A 61 5.04 -7.55 -0.63
C ASP A 61 4.75 -6.67 0.60
N PHE A 62 3.81 -5.70 0.45
CA PHE A 62 3.38 -4.86 1.56
C PHE A 62 2.80 -5.71 2.71
N ALA A 63 1.91 -6.66 2.41
CA ALA A 63 1.30 -7.51 3.42
C ALA A 63 2.35 -8.39 4.13
N LEU A 64 3.23 -9.02 3.36
CA LEU A 64 4.27 -9.92 3.89
C LEU A 64 5.32 -9.18 4.72
N THR A 65 5.77 -8.04 4.26
CA THR A 65 6.79 -7.25 4.98
C THR A 65 6.21 -6.58 6.22
N ARG A 66 4.95 -6.14 6.18
CA ARG A 66 4.32 -5.43 7.29
C ARG A 66 3.71 -6.36 8.33
N TYR A 67 3.23 -7.53 7.91
CA TYR A 67 2.55 -8.52 8.75
C TYR A 67 3.13 -9.93 8.55
N PRO A 68 4.43 -10.15 8.86
CA PRO A 68 5.13 -11.40 8.53
C PRO A 68 4.56 -12.64 9.20
N GLN A 69 3.67 -12.47 10.21
CA GLN A 69 2.98 -13.56 10.89
C GLN A 69 1.62 -13.90 10.26
N MET A 70 1.15 -13.08 9.30
CA MET A 70 -0.16 -13.24 8.68
C MET A 70 -0.08 -14.23 7.51
N HIS A 71 -1.03 -15.17 7.44
CA HIS A 71 -1.11 -16.19 6.39
C HIS A 71 -2.18 -15.79 5.36
N VAL A 72 -1.89 -14.82 4.54
CA VAL A 72 -2.75 -14.42 3.43
C VAL A 72 -2.28 -15.08 2.14
N THR A 73 -3.22 -15.50 1.30
CA THR A 73 -2.94 -16.01 -0.04
C THR A 73 -3.52 -15.06 -1.07
N PHE A 74 -2.77 -14.77 -2.12
CA PHE A 74 -3.15 -13.84 -3.16
C PHE A 74 -3.24 -14.55 -4.51
N PHE A 75 -4.26 -14.19 -5.30
CA PHE A 75 -4.51 -14.72 -6.64
C PHE A 75 -4.77 -13.57 -7.60
N ASN A 76 -4.15 -13.62 -8.76
CA ASN A 76 -4.37 -12.65 -9.81
C ASN A 76 -5.33 -13.22 -10.87
N ALA A 77 -6.50 -12.59 -11.02
CA ALA A 77 -7.54 -12.92 -11.99
C ALA A 77 -7.72 -11.81 -13.04
N GLY A 78 -6.65 -11.06 -13.34
CA GLY A 78 -6.63 -10.07 -14.41
C GLY A 78 -6.61 -10.74 -15.79
N VAL A 79 -7.42 -10.22 -16.72
CA VAL A 79 -7.44 -10.66 -18.12
C VAL A 79 -7.33 -9.45 -19.06
N PRO A 80 -6.35 -9.43 -19.97
CA PRO A 80 -6.18 -8.30 -20.89
C PRO A 80 -7.46 -8.02 -21.70
N GLY A 81 -7.77 -6.73 -21.87
CA GLY A 81 -8.93 -6.28 -22.67
C GLY A 81 -10.30 -6.52 -22.03
N ASP A 82 -10.35 -7.00 -20.78
CA ASP A 82 -11.63 -7.29 -20.11
C ASP A 82 -12.42 -6.04 -19.77
N THR A 83 -13.74 -6.19 -19.79
CA THR A 83 -14.76 -5.19 -19.40
C THR A 83 -15.62 -5.74 -18.25
N VAL A 84 -16.51 -4.92 -17.70
CA VAL A 84 -17.48 -5.38 -16.70
C VAL A 84 -18.42 -6.48 -17.20
N ASN A 85 -18.52 -6.67 -18.50
CA ASN A 85 -19.32 -7.71 -19.13
C ASN A 85 -18.49 -8.91 -19.63
N GLY A 86 -17.19 -8.91 -19.38
CA GLY A 86 -16.23 -9.89 -19.85
C GLY A 86 -15.52 -9.44 -21.14
N GLY A 87 -14.86 -10.36 -21.79
CA GLY A 87 -14.04 -10.09 -22.98
C GLY A 87 -13.83 -11.35 -23.84
N TYR A 88 -12.66 -11.42 -24.48
CA TYR A 88 -12.35 -12.52 -25.42
C TYR A 88 -12.27 -13.90 -24.76
N THR A 89 -12.07 -13.98 -23.44
CA THR A 89 -11.99 -15.25 -22.70
C THR A 89 -13.35 -15.71 -22.15
N GLY A 90 -14.41 -14.99 -22.41
CA GLY A 90 -15.78 -15.30 -21.99
C GLY A 90 -16.52 -14.08 -21.44
N ASP A 91 -17.83 -14.25 -21.28
CA ASP A 91 -18.66 -13.24 -20.62
C ASP A 91 -18.37 -13.17 -19.11
N ARG A 92 -18.97 -12.18 -18.44
CA ARG A 92 -18.80 -11.98 -16.99
C ARG A 92 -19.07 -13.25 -16.18
N ALA A 93 -20.13 -14.01 -16.51
CA ALA A 93 -20.49 -15.21 -15.75
C ALA A 93 -19.44 -16.31 -15.91
N ALA A 94 -18.93 -16.53 -17.12
CA ALA A 94 -17.86 -17.46 -17.43
C ALA A 94 -16.57 -17.05 -16.70
N ARG A 95 -16.20 -15.78 -16.75
CA ARG A 95 -15.03 -15.22 -16.07
C ARG A 95 -15.09 -15.44 -14.54
N LEU A 96 -16.19 -15.06 -13.89
CA LEU A 96 -16.34 -15.23 -12.45
C LEU A 96 -16.30 -16.73 -12.05
N THR A 97 -16.94 -17.59 -12.83
CA THR A 97 -16.97 -19.04 -12.55
C THR A 97 -15.60 -19.70 -12.72
N ARG A 98 -14.81 -19.27 -13.69
CA ARG A 98 -13.50 -19.86 -13.98
C ARG A 98 -12.39 -19.26 -13.12
N ASP A 99 -12.36 -17.93 -12.92
CA ASP A 99 -11.20 -17.22 -12.44
C ASP A 99 -11.35 -16.64 -11.01
N LEU A 100 -12.57 -16.55 -10.49
CA LEU A 100 -12.82 -16.02 -9.16
C LEU A 100 -13.23 -17.11 -8.15
N PHE A 101 -14.37 -17.75 -8.38
CA PHE A 101 -14.98 -18.65 -7.39
C PHE A 101 -14.18 -19.90 -7.05
N PRO A 102 -13.36 -20.51 -7.95
CA PRO A 102 -12.52 -21.67 -7.58
C PRO A 102 -11.50 -21.35 -6.48
N HIS A 103 -11.12 -20.11 -6.31
CA HIS A 103 -10.21 -19.67 -5.22
C HIS A 103 -10.91 -19.52 -3.87
N GLN A 104 -12.25 -19.65 -3.80
CA GLN A 104 -13.04 -19.46 -2.59
C GLN A 104 -12.64 -18.16 -1.86
N PRO A 105 -12.72 -16.99 -2.52
CA PRO A 105 -12.17 -15.75 -2.01
C PRO A 105 -12.83 -15.32 -0.71
N THR A 106 -12.05 -14.81 0.23
CA THR A 106 -12.56 -14.08 1.41
C THR A 106 -12.51 -12.57 1.21
N VAL A 107 -11.65 -12.14 0.27
CA VAL A 107 -11.53 -10.75 -0.17
C VAL A 107 -11.45 -10.73 -1.69
N VAL A 108 -12.22 -9.84 -2.32
CA VAL A 108 -12.18 -9.61 -3.77
C VAL A 108 -11.94 -8.13 -4.03
N THR A 109 -10.95 -7.82 -4.84
CA THR A 109 -10.81 -6.47 -5.41
C THR A 109 -11.34 -6.47 -6.86
N ILE A 110 -11.98 -5.37 -7.27
CA ILE A 110 -12.51 -5.22 -8.63
C ILE A 110 -11.94 -3.94 -9.22
N MET A 111 -11.12 -4.06 -10.28
CA MET A 111 -10.56 -2.93 -11.03
C MET A 111 -10.84 -3.13 -12.52
N LEU A 112 -11.87 -2.46 -13.02
CA LEU A 112 -12.29 -2.44 -14.43
C LEU A 112 -12.74 -1.03 -14.81
N GLY A 113 -12.86 -0.76 -16.09
CA GLY A 113 -13.35 0.52 -16.62
C GLY A 113 -12.40 1.16 -17.63
N MET A 114 -11.20 0.59 -17.85
CA MET A 114 -10.29 1.06 -18.88
C MET A 114 -10.79 0.72 -20.29
N ASN A 115 -11.34 -0.47 -20.47
CA ASN A 115 -11.76 -0.97 -21.81
C ASN A 115 -13.25 -0.73 -22.11
N ASP A 116 -14.04 -0.34 -21.13
CA ASP A 116 -15.50 -0.27 -21.21
C ASP A 116 -16.02 0.86 -22.10
N GLY A 117 -15.19 1.86 -22.41
CA GLY A 117 -15.47 2.92 -23.36
C GLY A 117 -15.00 2.61 -24.78
N TYR A 118 -14.41 1.43 -25.03
CA TYR A 118 -13.93 0.96 -26.34
C TYR A 118 -12.97 1.94 -27.05
N TYR A 119 -12.24 2.75 -26.29
CA TYR A 119 -11.32 3.78 -26.80
C TYR A 119 -11.99 4.83 -27.70
N MET A 120 -13.27 5.09 -27.41
CA MET A 120 -14.09 6.07 -28.11
C MET A 120 -14.25 7.34 -27.24
N PRO A 121 -14.52 8.52 -27.83
CA PRO A 121 -14.93 9.69 -27.06
C PRO A 121 -16.11 9.35 -26.16
N PHE A 122 -16.21 10.08 -25.05
CA PHE A 122 -17.30 9.82 -24.08
C PHE A 122 -18.69 9.77 -24.74
N ASP A 123 -19.39 8.65 -24.49
CA ASP A 123 -20.79 8.46 -24.86
C ASP A 123 -21.56 7.96 -23.61
N PRO A 124 -22.66 8.64 -23.21
CA PRO A 124 -23.50 8.22 -22.09
C PRO A 124 -24.01 6.79 -22.20
N LYS A 125 -24.18 6.26 -23.42
CA LYS A 125 -24.60 4.87 -23.66
C LYS A 125 -23.59 3.88 -23.08
N TYR A 126 -22.30 4.07 -23.34
CA TYR A 126 -21.26 3.16 -22.83
C TYR A 126 -21.09 3.29 -21.32
N LEU A 127 -21.22 4.52 -20.76
CA LEU A 127 -21.26 4.69 -19.31
C LEU A 127 -22.42 3.91 -18.69
N GLY A 128 -23.64 3.97 -19.26
CA GLY A 128 -24.80 3.20 -18.78
C GLY A 128 -24.55 1.69 -18.82
N ILE A 129 -23.93 1.18 -19.90
CA ILE A 129 -23.56 -0.25 -20.02
C ILE A 129 -22.55 -0.63 -18.94
N PHE A 130 -21.55 0.22 -18.69
CA PHE A 130 -20.55 0.01 -17.63
C PHE A 130 -21.20 -0.02 -16.24
N GLU A 131 -22.02 0.98 -15.92
CA GLU A 131 -22.71 1.07 -14.63
C GLU A 131 -23.57 -0.16 -14.33
N ASP A 132 -24.41 -0.56 -15.29
CA ASP A 132 -25.28 -1.72 -15.15
C ASP A 132 -24.49 -3.02 -15.03
N GLY A 133 -23.45 -3.17 -15.84
CA GLY A 133 -22.55 -4.33 -15.80
C GLY A 133 -21.80 -4.44 -14.49
N TYR A 134 -21.30 -3.31 -13.96
CA TYR A 134 -20.57 -3.27 -12.69
C TYR A 134 -21.48 -3.63 -11.50
N ARG A 135 -22.69 -3.05 -11.44
CA ARG A 135 -23.70 -3.39 -10.42
C ARG A 135 -24.07 -4.86 -10.47
N ALA A 136 -24.29 -5.40 -11.69
CA ALA A 136 -24.62 -6.80 -11.88
C ALA A 136 -23.46 -7.74 -11.46
N MET A 137 -22.21 -7.36 -11.71
CA MET A 137 -21.03 -8.11 -11.26
C MET A 137 -20.96 -8.18 -9.74
N VAL A 138 -21.03 -7.04 -9.06
CA VAL A 138 -20.99 -6.98 -7.59
C VAL A 138 -22.13 -7.81 -7.01
N LYS A 139 -23.34 -7.67 -7.53
CA LYS A 139 -24.51 -8.48 -7.10
C LYS A 139 -24.29 -9.98 -7.31
N GLN A 140 -23.69 -10.39 -8.43
CA GLN A 140 -23.42 -11.79 -8.72
C GLN A 140 -22.41 -12.37 -7.74
N ILE A 141 -21.31 -11.64 -7.44
CA ILE A 141 -20.31 -12.06 -6.47
C ILE A 141 -20.96 -12.19 -5.08
N GLN A 142 -21.66 -11.19 -4.60
CA GLN A 142 -22.32 -11.21 -3.29
C GLN A 142 -23.42 -12.28 -3.17
N THR A 143 -24.01 -12.69 -4.28
CA THR A 143 -25.03 -13.75 -4.29
C THR A 143 -24.40 -15.14 -4.19
N GLN A 144 -23.28 -15.36 -4.90
CA GLN A 144 -22.61 -16.67 -4.94
C GLN A 144 -21.63 -16.86 -3.79
N ASP A 145 -21.01 -15.77 -3.31
CA ASP A 145 -20.10 -15.77 -2.17
C ASP A 145 -20.41 -14.59 -1.23
N PRO A 146 -21.48 -14.70 -0.43
CA PRO A 146 -21.93 -13.61 0.44
C PRO A 146 -20.97 -13.30 1.58
N ALA A 147 -20.01 -14.16 1.87
CA ALA A 147 -18.98 -13.95 2.89
C ALA A 147 -17.78 -13.16 2.37
N ALA A 148 -17.62 -13.05 1.04
CA ALA A 148 -16.51 -12.32 0.45
C ALA A 148 -16.63 -10.81 0.71
N ARG A 149 -15.58 -10.21 1.24
CA ARG A 149 -15.46 -8.76 1.43
C ARG A 149 -14.96 -8.15 0.13
N LEU A 150 -15.67 -7.14 -0.37
CA LEU A 150 -15.33 -6.48 -1.62
C LEU A 150 -14.56 -5.19 -1.36
N THR A 151 -13.58 -4.90 -2.21
CA THR A 151 -12.93 -3.59 -2.34
C THR A 151 -13.06 -3.15 -3.79
N LEU A 152 -13.64 -1.99 -4.01
CA LEU A 152 -13.78 -1.43 -5.34
C LEU A 152 -12.60 -0.51 -5.65
N ILE A 153 -12.07 -0.60 -6.86
CA ILE A 153 -10.91 0.16 -7.29
C ILE A 153 -11.26 0.89 -8.58
N SER A 154 -11.01 2.21 -8.62
CA SER A 154 -11.13 2.96 -9.88
C SER A 154 -10.05 2.52 -10.86
N THR A 155 -10.38 2.47 -12.17
CA THR A 155 -9.36 2.28 -13.20
C THR A 155 -8.37 3.45 -13.21
N THR A 156 -7.16 3.24 -13.73
CA THR A 156 -6.15 4.30 -13.91
C THR A 156 -6.58 5.31 -14.98
N PRO A 157 -5.98 6.51 -15.06
CA PRO A 157 -6.25 7.44 -16.14
C PRO A 157 -5.70 6.91 -17.48
N TYR A 158 -6.31 7.35 -18.57
CA TYR A 158 -5.73 7.27 -19.90
C TYR A 158 -4.89 8.52 -20.17
N ASP A 159 -3.59 8.38 -20.49
CA ASP A 159 -2.70 9.53 -20.66
C ASP A 159 -2.85 10.13 -22.07
N GLU A 160 -3.60 11.21 -22.18
CA GLU A 160 -3.76 11.99 -23.42
C GLU A 160 -2.69 13.08 -23.60
N VAL A 161 -1.88 13.36 -22.58
CA VAL A 161 -0.94 14.50 -22.58
C VAL A 161 0.41 14.10 -23.17
N THR A 162 1.00 13.01 -22.70
CA THR A 162 2.36 12.61 -23.06
C THR A 162 2.49 12.18 -24.53
N HIS A 163 1.49 11.47 -25.04
CA HIS A 163 1.59 10.76 -26.32
C HIS A 163 0.70 11.33 -27.44
N GLY A 164 0.09 12.50 -27.23
CA GLY A 164 -0.79 13.15 -28.20
C GLY A 164 -2.19 12.54 -28.27
N THR A 165 -2.96 12.86 -29.30
CA THR A 165 -4.41 12.74 -29.34
C THR A 165 -4.96 11.54 -30.11
N GLU A 166 -4.27 10.40 -30.17
CA GLU A 166 -4.93 9.17 -30.60
C GLU A 166 -6.02 8.84 -29.58
N PHE A 167 -7.23 8.54 -30.00
CA PHE A 167 -8.39 8.41 -29.12
C PHE A 167 -8.66 9.66 -28.25
N ALA A 168 -8.68 10.83 -28.87
CA ALA A 168 -8.90 12.13 -28.22
C ALA A 168 -10.15 12.11 -27.32
N ASN A 169 -9.99 12.65 -26.10
CA ASN A 169 -11.02 12.71 -25.06
C ASN A 169 -11.45 11.35 -24.48
N TYR A 170 -10.67 10.29 -24.63
CA TYR A 170 -10.96 9.01 -24.00
C TYR A 170 -10.82 9.06 -22.47
N ASN A 171 -9.85 9.83 -21.95
CA ASN A 171 -9.73 10.02 -20.50
C ASN A 171 -11.00 10.60 -19.85
N GLY A 172 -11.78 11.35 -20.62
CA GLY A 172 -13.08 11.84 -20.16
C GLY A 172 -14.10 10.72 -19.90
N ALA A 173 -14.07 9.64 -20.68
CA ALA A 173 -14.89 8.43 -20.44
C ALA A 173 -14.36 7.65 -19.24
N VAL A 174 -13.04 7.40 -19.20
CA VAL A 174 -12.36 6.67 -18.11
C VAL A 174 -12.57 7.36 -16.75
N SER A 175 -12.48 8.70 -16.71
CA SER A 175 -12.73 9.48 -15.49
C SER A 175 -14.17 9.35 -14.97
N ARG A 176 -15.15 9.21 -15.86
CA ARG A 176 -16.55 8.99 -15.46
C ARG A 176 -16.78 7.58 -14.93
N ASN A 177 -16.14 6.57 -15.55
CA ASN A 177 -16.14 5.21 -15.02
C ASN A 177 -15.53 5.18 -13.61
N ALA A 178 -14.40 5.83 -13.40
CA ALA A 178 -13.76 5.95 -12.08
C ALA A 178 -14.66 6.68 -11.07
N GLY A 179 -15.30 7.78 -11.47
CA GLY A 179 -16.26 8.52 -10.66
C GLY A 179 -17.46 7.67 -10.23
N PHE A 180 -18.02 6.89 -11.17
CA PHE A 180 -19.11 5.95 -10.84
C PHE A 180 -18.66 4.92 -9.80
N VAL A 181 -17.49 4.28 -9.96
CA VAL A 181 -17.00 3.26 -9.02
C VAL A 181 -16.85 3.86 -7.62
N ARG A 182 -16.30 5.08 -7.49
CA ARG A 182 -16.18 5.79 -6.21
C ARG A 182 -17.55 6.02 -5.57
N ASP A 183 -18.51 6.56 -6.33
CA ASP A 183 -19.83 6.90 -5.83
C ASP A 183 -20.65 5.65 -5.47
N PHE A 184 -20.46 4.58 -6.25
CA PHE A 184 -21.08 3.28 -5.96
C PHE A 184 -20.47 2.63 -4.71
N ALA A 185 -19.15 2.67 -4.53
CA ALA A 185 -18.48 2.21 -3.31
C ALA A 185 -19.00 2.95 -2.08
N SER A 186 -19.08 4.29 -2.16
CA SER A 186 -19.60 5.13 -1.09
C SER A 186 -21.03 4.80 -0.72
N SER A 187 -21.93 4.69 -1.71
CA SER A 187 -23.35 4.38 -1.49
C SER A 187 -23.59 2.95 -0.99
N SER A 188 -22.68 2.04 -1.31
CA SER A 188 -22.73 0.63 -0.88
C SER A 188 -21.94 0.36 0.40
N HIS A 189 -21.29 1.38 0.99
CA HIS A 189 -20.43 1.27 2.17
C HIS A 189 -19.27 0.26 2.00
N LEU A 190 -18.72 0.17 0.79
CA LEU A 190 -17.60 -0.69 0.46
C LEU A 190 -16.28 0.09 0.50
N PRO A 191 -15.16 -0.54 0.91
CA PRO A 191 -13.84 0.04 0.76
C PRO A 191 -13.55 0.45 -0.69
N PHE A 192 -12.86 1.58 -0.86
CA PHE A 192 -12.53 2.13 -2.17
C PHE A 192 -11.07 2.56 -2.23
N ALA A 193 -10.37 2.18 -3.30
CA ALA A 193 -9.03 2.67 -3.63
C ALA A 193 -9.08 3.47 -4.94
N ASP A 194 -8.61 4.72 -4.91
CA ASP A 194 -8.69 5.64 -6.05
C ASP A 194 -7.41 5.63 -6.89
N PHE A 195 -7.24 4.59 -7.70
CA PHE A 195 -6.09 4.50 -8.62
C PHE A 195 -6.09 5.59 -9.69
N HIS A 196 -7.30 6.02 -10.11
CA HIS A 196 -7.42 7.13 -11.06
C HIS A 196 -6.77 8.40 -10.51
N GLN A 197 -7.14 8.77 -9.27
CA GLN A 197 -6.66 9.99 -8.65
C GLN A 197 -5.15 9.95 -8.39
N VAL A 198 -4.63 8.86 -7.82
CA VAL A 198 -3.20 8.82 -7.44
C VAL A 198 -2.28 8.78 -8.65
N VAL A 199 -2.67 8.06 -9.72
CA VAL A 199 -1.89 8.04 -10.98
C VAL A 199 -2.02 9.35 -11.74
N SER A 200 -3.22 9.97 -11.81
CA SER A 200 -3.40 11.31 -12.39
C SER A 200 -2.51 12.34 -11.70
N SER A 201 -2.50 12.35 -10.36
CA SER A 201 -1.66 13.28 -9.59
C SER A 201 -0.17 13.10 -9.87
N LEU A 202 0.28 11.86 -10.03
CA LEU A 202 1.68 11.54 -10.35
C LEU A 202 2.05 11.99 -11.77
N LEU A 203 1.17 11.74 -12.76
CA LEU A 203 1.31 12.21 -14.14
C LEU A 203 1.37 13.73 -14.20
N ASP A 204 0.46 14.43 -13.52
CA ASP A 204 0.42 15.88 -13.44
C ASP A 204 1.72 16.46 -12.83
N ALA A 205 2.26 15.82 -11.81
CA ALA A 205 3.55 16.21 -11.24
C ALA A 205 4.69 16.02 -12.26
N GLY A 206 4.68 14.90 -13.00
CA GLY A 206 5.62 14.62 -14.08
C GLY A 206 5.55 15.67 -15.19
N HIS A 207 4.36 15.95 -15.72
CA HIS A 207 4.15 16.94 -16.77
C HIS A 207 4.62 18.34 -16.36
N ARG A 208 4.43 18.74 -15.09
CA ARG A 208 4.87 20.07 -14.60
C ARG A 208 6.37 20.17 -14.35
N SER A 209 7.00 19.11 -13.84
CA SER A 209 8.39 19.17 -13.36
C SER A 209 9.40 18.53 -14.33
N ASN A 210 9.02 17.45 -14.97
CA ASN A 210 9.87 16.68 -15.88
C ASN A 210 9.04 15.89 -16.91
N PRO A 211 8.60 16.50 -18.02
CA PRO A 211 7.79 15.83 -19.04
C PRO A 211 8.42 14.56 -19.62
N SER A 212 9.76 14.48 -19.64
CA SER A 212 10.45 13.26 -20.09
C SER A 212 10.25 12.07 -19.13
N LEU A 213 10.12 12.33 -17.84
CA LEU A 213 9.80 11.26 -16.86
C LEU A 213 8.32 10.89 -16.93
N ALA A 214 7.42 11.84 -17.22
CA ALA A 214 5.99 11.55 -17.36
C ALA A 214 5.74 10.43 -18.38
N ALA A 215 6.50 10.43 -19.49
CA ALA A 215 6.42 9.42 -20.55
C ALA A 215 6.71 7.98 -20.06
N PHE A 216 7.43 7.80 -18.95
CA PHE A 216 7.71 6.47 -18.37
C PHE A 216 6.69 6.05 -17.32
N LEU A 217 5.85 6.98 -16.83
CA LEU A 217 4.82 6.65 -15.84
C LEU A 217 3.69 5.82 -16.46
N VAL A 218 3.29 6.14 -17.71
CA VAL A 218 2.30 5.39 -18.50
C VAL A 218 2.77 5.41 -19.97
N SER A 219 3.67 4.51 -20.33
CA SER A 219 4.45 4.59 -21.58
C SER A 219 3.64 4.35 -22.84
N ASP A 220 2.52 3.64 -22.76
CA ASP A 220 1.62 3.33 -23.89
C ASP A 220 0.24 3.99 -23.74
N ARG A 221 0.10 4.98 -22.84
CA ARG A 221 -1.13 5.70 -22.46
C ARG A 221 -2.09 4.95 -21.55
N ILE A 222 -2.00 3.63 -21.45
CA ILE A 222 -2.97 2.74 -20.81
C ILE A 222 -2.36 2.10 -19.57
N HIS A 223 -1.18 1.49 -19.73
CA HIS A 223 -0.58 0.63 -18.73
C HIS A 223 0.44 1.40 -17.89
N PRO A 224 0.18 1.60 -16.59
CA PRO A 224 1.15 2.21 -15.69
C PRO A 224 2.46 1.41 -15.65
N GLY A 225 3.58 2.13 -15.52
CA GLY A 225 4.89 1.56 -15.25
C GLY A 225 5.08 1.21 -13.76
N GLU A 226 6.21 0.58 -13.44
CA GLU A 226 6.50 0.05 -12.10
C GLU A 226 6.32 1.10 -10.98
N ALA A 227 6.83 2.32 -11.15
CA ALA A 227 6.70 3.38 -10.15
C ALA A 227 5.25 3.78 -9.87
N ALA A 228 4.41 3.86 -10.91
CA ALA A 228 2.99 4.14 -10.75
C ALA A 228 2.27 2.96 -10.08
N HIS A 229 2.64 1.72 -10.37
CA HIS A 229 2.10 0.55 -9.67
C HIS A 229 2.45 0.51 -8.18
N TRP A 230 3.65 0.98 -7.76
CA TRP A 230 3.97 1.16 -6.35
C TRP A 230 3.05 2.18 -5.67
N VAL A 231 2.72 3.28 -6.35
CA VAL A 231 1.76 4.27 -5.84
C VAL A 231 0.34 3.69 -5.75
N MET A 232 -0.07 2.88 -6.73
CA MET A 232 -1.34 2.14 -6.71
C MET A 232 -1.40 1.15 -5.53
N ALA A 233 -0.33 0.39 -5.30
CA ALA A 233 -0.24 -0.55 -4.18
C ALA A 233 -0.31 0.16 -2.82
N ALA A 234 0.39 1.30 -2.67
CA ALA A 234 0.32 2.13 -1.47
C ALA A 234 -1.10 2.68 -1.23
N GLU A 235 -1.82 3.06 -2.30
CA GLU A 235 -3.21 3.51 -2.19
C GLU A 235 -4.15 2.37 -1.76
N LEU A 236 -4.00 1.17 -2.31
CA LEU A 236 -4.81 0.02 -1.89
C LEU A 236 -4.49 -0.39 -0.44
N ALA A 237 -3.21 -0.40 -0.04
CA ALA A 237 -2.80 -0.64 1.34
C ALA A 237 -3.42 0.39 2.30
N ARG A 238 -3.43 1.67 1.92
CA ARG A 238 -4.10 2.75 2.66
C ARG A 238 -5.62 2.53 2.76
N ALA A 239 -6.27 2.19 1.65
CA ALA A 239 -7.71 1.92 1.61
C ALA A 239 -8.09 0.71 2.48
N TRP A 240 -7.22 -0.25 2.62
CA TRP A 240 -7.36 -1.41 3.51
C TRP A 240 -6.99 -1.11 4.97
N GLY A 241 -6.53 0.09 5.29
CA GLY A 241 -6.10 0.46 6.65
C GLY A 241 -4.85 -0.29 7.11
N LEU A 242 -3.98 -0.71 6.19
CA LEU A 242 -2.72 -1.34 6.57
C LEU A 242 -1.79 -0.31 7.22
N SER A 243 -1.05 -0.75 8.23
CA SER A 243 -0.16 0.14 8.98
C SER A 243 0.98 0.67 8.11
N PRO A 244 1.21 1.99 8.07
CA PRO A 244 2.39 2.54 7.42
C PRO A 244 3.67 2.33 8.25
N ILE A 245 3.55 1.88 9.51
CA ILE A 245 4.66 1.82 10.46
C ILE A 245 5.41 0.50 10.32
N VAL A 246 6.67 0.56 9.95
CA VAL A 246 7.67 -0.50 10.11
C VAL A 246 8.10 -0.55 11.56
N SER A 247 8.68 0.57 12.03
CA SER A 247 9.01 0.80 13.44
C SER A 247 9.17 2.29 13.73
N ASN A 248 9.08 2.68 15.01
CA ASN A 248 9.36 4.03 15.47
C ASN A 248 10.13 3.96 16.79
N VAL A 249 11.44 4.17 16.71
CA VAL A 249 12.36 4.04 17.86
C VAL A 249 12.91 5.42 18.22
N ARG A 250 12.91 5.73 19.53
CA ARG A 250 13.49 6.94 20.09
C ARG A 250 14.43 6.59 21.24
N LEU A 251 15.67 7.10 21.18
CA LEU A 251 16.72 6.87 22.15
C LEU A 251 17.18 8.20 22.76
N ASP A 252 17.68 8.15 24.01
CA ASP A 252 18.38 9.25 24.69
C ASP A 252 19.87 8.89 24.82
N ALA A 253 20.74 9.63 24.12
CA ALA A 253 22.19 9.42 24.18
C ALA A 253 22.83 10.01 25.44
N THR A 254 22.19 10.98 26.11
CA THR A 254 22.66 11.54 27.36
C THR A 254 22.60 10.52 28.49
N ARG A 255 21.54 9.76 28.51
CA ARG A 255 21.34 8.61 29.39
C ARG A 255 21.02 7.42 28.48
N PRO A 256 22.02 6.59 28.13
CA PRO A 256 21.84 5.53 27.14
C PRO A 256 20.65 4.63 27.48
N GLN A 257 19.49 4.95 26.90
CA GLN A 257 18.23 4.25 27.16
C GLN A 257 17.21 4.41 26.04
N VAL A 258 16.28 3.50 25.98
CA VAL A 258 15.09 3.60 25.12
C VAL A 258 14.11 4.59 25.72
N VAL A 259 13.69 5.60 24.96
CA VAL A 259 12.62 6.53 25.32
C VAL A 259 11.28 5.95 24.87
N SER A 260 11.23 5.40 23.65
CA SER A 260 10.07 4.67 23.11
C SER A 260 10.51 3.72 22.00
N ALA A 261 9.80 2.60 21.86
CA ALA A 261 9.93 1.67 20.76
C ALA A 261 8.53 1.18 20.39
N ASP A 262 8.07 1.56 19.20
CA ASP A 262 6.81 1.12 18.62
C ASP A 262 7.11 0.16 17.49
N ASN A 263 6.47 -1.00 17.50
CA ASN A 263 6.67 -2.10 16.57
C ASN A 263 8.13 -2.60 16.46
N ALA A 264 8.92 -2.47 17.54
CA ALA A 264 10.29 -2.91 17.64
C ALA A 264 10.67 -3.33 19.07
N GLN A 265 11.64 -4.20 19.19
CA GLN A 265 12.36 -4.53 20.43
C GLN A 265 13.75 -3.92 20.37
N VAL A 266 14.16 -3.21 21.43
CA VAL A 266 15.47 -2.56 21.53
C VAL A 266 16.13 -2.97 22.84
N THR A 267 17.35 -3.51 22.75
CA THR A 267 18.15 -3.99 23.90
C THR A 267 19.56 -3.46 23.82
N ASP A 268 20.33 -3.67 24.88
CA ASP A 268 21.78 -3.43 24.97
C ASP A 268 22.19 -1.99 24.63
N VAL A 269 21.34 -1.00 25.00
CA VAL A 269 21.64 0.41 24.74
C VAL A 269 22.79 0.86 25.63
N ALA A 270 23.91 1.22 25.03
CA ALA A 270 25.12 1.64 25.74
C ALA A 270 25.92 2.69 24.96
N THR A 271 26.70 3.50 25.68
CA THR A 271 27.71 4.34 25.07
C THR A 271 29.07 3.63 25.21
N LYS A 272 29.74 3.41 24.09
CA LYS A 272 31.07 2.84 24.01
C LYS A 272 31.93 3.64 23.05
N ASP A 273 33.13 4.04 23.51
CA ASP A 273 34.10 4.83 22.72
C ASP A 273 33.47 6.11 22.07
N GLY A 274 32.56 6.77 22.80
CA GLY A 274 31.84 7.96 22.32
C GLY A 274 30.69 7.70 21.35
N SER A 275 30.44 6.44 20.98
CA SER A 275 29.32 6.01 20.10
C SER A 275 28.16 5.46 20.91
N LEU A 276 26.94 5.77 20.53
CA LEU A 276 25.74 5.09 21.03
C LEU A 276 25.53 3.81 20.23
N GLN A 277 25.41 2.68 20.94
CA GLN A 277 25.21 1.34 20.34
C GLN A 277 23.99 0.67 20.96
N TRP A 278 23.28 -0.15 20.16
CA TRP A 278 22.16 -0.97 20.62
C TRP A 278 21.86 -2.12 19.66
N THR A 279 21.10 -3.09 20.12
CA THR A 279 20.50 -4.13 19.29
C THR A 279 19.03 -3.79 19.08
N GLN A 280 18.54 -3.85 17.84
CA GLN A 280 17.14 -3.61 17.49
C GLN A 280 16.61 -4.73 16.60
N GLN A 281 15.41 -5.22 16.91
CA GLN A 281 14.64 -6.10 16.07
C GLN A 281 13.27 -5.46 15.84
N ASP A 282 13.01 -5.06 14.61
CA ASP A 282 11.70 -4.58 14.19
C ASP A 282 10.74 -5.77 14.04
N ASN A 283 9.43 -5.54 14.17
CA ASN A 283 8.41 -6.58 13.94
C ASN A 283 7.93 -6.61 12.48
N ALA A 284 8.45 -5.74 11.64
CA ALA A 284 8.14 -5.60 10.22
C ALA A 284 9.40 -5.24 9.42
N LEU A 285 9.34 -5.40 8.10
CA LEU A 285 10.36 -4.95 7.16
C LEU A 285 9.86 -3.73 6.37
N PRO A 286 10.76 -2.86 5.86
CA PRO A 286 10.40 -1.83 4.90
C PRO A 286 9.92 -2.44 3.57
N LEU A 287 9.34 -1.63 2.71
CA LEU A 287 9.00 -2.05 1.35
C LEU A 287 10.27 -2.28 0.53
N PRO A 288 10.27 -3.28 -0.38
CA PRO A 288 11.43 -3.60 -1.23
C PRO A 288 11.58 -2.62 -2.40
N LEU A 289 11.54 -1.32 -2.12
CA LEU A 289 11.60 -0.30 -3.16
C LEU A 289 12.97 -0.28 -3.84
N PRO A 290 13.06 -0.24 -5.19
CA PRO A 290 14.33 -0.04 -5.89
C PRO A 290 14.80 1.41 -5.74
N LEU A 291 15.34 1.77 -4.56
CA LEU A 291 15.66 3.13 -4.15
C LEU A 291 16.69 3.87 -5.05
N HIS A 292 17.41 3.17 -5.91
CA HIS A 292 18.31 3.76 -6.91
C HIS A 292 17.61 4.13 -8.23
N ASP A 293 16.37 3.68 -8.43
CA ASP A 293 15.60 3.97 -9.64
C ASP A 293 15.03 5.40 -9.59
N VAL A 294 15.30 6.18 -10.65
CA VAL A 294 14.87 7.58 -10.75
C VAL A 294 13.35 7.73 -10.75
N MET A 295 12.62 6.75 -11.28
CA MET A 295 11.15 6.79 -11.31
C MET A 295 10.57 6.52 -9.91
N ILE A 296 11.20 5.64 -9.13
CA ILE A 296 10.83 5.42 -7.73
C ILE A 296 11.15 6.67 -6.89
N GLN A 297 12.30 7.29 -7.08
CA GLN A 297 12.63 8.56 -6.40
C GLN A 297 11.61 9.65 -6.75
N PHE A 298 11.18 9.71 -8.01
CA PHE A 298 10.13 10.63 -8.44
C PHE A 298 8.78 10.32 -7.74
N ALA A 299 8.39 9.06 -7.69
CA ALA A 299 7.16 8.63 -7.01
C ALA A 299 7.19 8.92 -5.50
N LEU A 300 8.31 8.65 -4.82
CA LEU A 300 8.52 8.98 -3.40
C LEU A 300 8.37 10.48 -3.10
N ALA A 301 8.86 11.33 -4.01
CA ALA A 301 8.79 12.78 -3.86
C ALA A 301 7.42 13.39 -4.21
N ASN A 302 6.59 12.71 -5.01
CA ASN A 302 5.38 13.28 -5.61
C ASN A 302 4.09 12.49 -5.31
N SER A 303 4.14 11.55 -4.35
CA SER A 303 2.98 10.78 -3.92
C SER A 303 3.03 10.50 -2.41
N ASN A 304 2.05 9.75 -1.91
CA ASN A 304 2.04 9.29 -0.52
C ASN A 304 2.85 7.99 -0.27
N LEU A 305 3.59 7.51 -1.24
CA LEU A 305 4.34 6.24 -1.13
C LEU A 305 5.29 6.24 0.07
N ALA A 306 6.09 7.30 0.26
CA ALA A 306 6.98 7.43 1.41
C ALA A 306 6.24 7.48 2.76
N ALA A 307 5.01 8.00 2.79
CA ALA A 307 4.19 8.06 3.99
C ALA A 307 3.64 6.68 4.40
N MET A 308 3.60 5.73 3.47
CA MET A 308 3.16 4.34 3.72
C MET A 308 4.32 3.41 4.13
N ASP A 309 5.54 3.93 4.28
CA ASP A 309 6.72 3.14 4.66
C ASP A 309 7.58 3.89 5.68
N GLN A 310 7.24 3.75 6.96
CA GLN A 310 7.80 4.55 8.06
C GLN A 310 8.62 3.69 9.01
N GLN A 311 9.95 3.75 8.89
CA GLN A 311 10.93 3.14 9.81
C GLN A 311 11.73 4.27 10.47
N ILE A 312 11.17 4.87 11.52
CA ILE A 312 11.68 6.12 12.08
C ILE A 312 12.65 5.87 13.22
N LEU A 313 13.87 6.37 13.09
CA LEU A 313 14.88 6.43 14.16
C LEU A 313 15.03 7.88 14.65
N ARG A 314 14.88 8.10 15.96
CA ARG A 314 15.20 9.35 16.65
C ARG A 314 16.25 9.11 17.71
N VAL A 315 17.25 10.00 17.78
CA VAL A 315 18.29 9.98 18.83
C VAL A 315 18.43 11.39 19.40
N ASP A 316 18.04 11.54 20.65
CA ASP A 316 18.17 12.79 21.40
C ASP A 316 19.50 12.83 22.17
N GLY A 317 19.91 14.03 22.60
CA GLY A 317 21.03 14.20 23.53
C GLY A 317 22.42 13.98 22.94
N LEU A 318 22.53 13.91 21.62
CA LEU A 318 23.82 13.84 20.91
C LEU A 318 24.58 15.17 21.06
N SER A 319 25.91 15.12 21.29
CA SER A 319 26.75 16.32 21.59
C SER A 319 27.49 16.87 20.36
N ALA A 320 27.97 16.01 19.45
CA ALA A 320 28.64 16.44 18.22
C ALA A 320 27.64 17.01 17.19
N SER A 321 28.14 17.70 16.18
CA SER A 321 27.28 18.27 15.12
C SER A 321 26.88 17.26 14.04
N GLN A 322 27.73 16.24 13.81
CA GLN A 322 27.51 15.21 12.78
C GLN A 322 27.83 13.82 13.30
N TYR A 323 27.11 12.85 12.78
CA TYR A 323 27.22 11.44 13.13
C TYR A 323 27.14 10.54 11.91
N THR A 324 27.79 9.39 11.98
CA THR A 324 27.62 8.27 11.05
C THR A 324 26.73 7.23 11.71
N LEU A 325 25.62 6.87 11.05
CA LEU A 325 24.81 5.72 11.40
C LEU A 325 25.39 4.49 10.71
N ARG A 326 25.62 3.43 11.50
CA ARG A 326 25.99 2.08 11.02
C ARG A 326 24.94 1.07 11.47
N ILE A 327 24.70 0.07 10.63
CA ILE A 327 23.88 -1.10 10.96
C ILE A 327 24.68 -2.33 10.54
N ASP A 328 24.92 -3.25 11.48
CA ASP A 328 25.81 -4.42 11.32
C ASP A 328 27.18 -4.07 10.75
N GLY A 329 27.75 -2.94 11.20
CA GLY A 329 29.02 -2.42 10.74
C GLY A 329 29.00 -1.68 9.38
N ARG A 330 27.93 -1.81 8.60
CA ARG A 330 27.75 -1.10 7.31
C ARG A 330 27.36 0.35 7.56
N ALA A 331 28.05 1.30 6.95
CA ALA A 331 27.69 2.71 6.99
C ALA A 331 26.42 2.95 6.15
N ILE A 332 25.35 3.45 6.81
CA ILE A 332 24.07 3.73 6.18
C ILE A 332 24.00 5.17 5.69
N GLY A 333 24.52 6.10 6.48
CA GLY A 333 24.54 7.50 6.13
C GLY A 333 25.21 8.38 7.18
N SER A 334 25.39 9.65 6.82
CA SER A 334 25.83 10.70 7.73
C SER A 334 24.69 11.68 7.95
N PHE A 335 24.44 11.99 9.23
CA PHE A 335 23.33 12.83 9.65
C PHE A 335 23.79 13.89 10.64
N THR A 336 23.19 15.05 10.62
CA THR A 336 23.38 16.02 11.68
C THR A 336 22.66 15.56 12.95
N ARG A 337 23.10 16.07 14.11
CA ARG A 337 22.40 15.89 15.38
C ARG A 337 20.92 16.23 15.26
N ASP A 338 20.61 17.35 14.59
CA ASP A 338 19.25 17.85 14.47
C ASP A 338 18.37 16.97 13.56
N GLN A 339 18.96 16.36 12.51
CA GLN A 339 18.26 15.34 11.68
C GLN A 339 17.94 14.10 12.50
N LEU A 340 18.88 13.59 13.30
CA LEU A 340 18.63 12.42 14.16
C LEU A 340 17.60 12.73 15.25
N ALA A 341 17.60 13.94 15.82
CA ALA A 341 16.61 14.34 16.79
C ALA A 341 15.20 14.54 16.15
N ALA A 342 15.13 15.07 14.93
CA ALA A 342 13.88 15.22 14.19
C ALA A 342 13.30 13.86 13.73
N GLY A 343 14.15 12.90 13.43
CA GLY A 343 13.81 11.56 12.96
C GLY A 343 14.23 11.30 11.52
N VAL A 344 14.94 10.19 11.34
CA VAL A 344 15.38 9.69 10.04
C VAL A 344 14.51 8.49 9.66
N ASN A 345 13.92 8.51 8.48
CA ASN A 345 13.19 7.36 7.96
C ASN A 345 14.17 6.38 7.30
N LEU A 346 14.46 5.27 7.97
CA LEU A 346 15.39 4.25 7.52
C LEU A 346 14.85 3.42 6.36
N ALA A 347 13.52 3.34 6.19
CA ALA A 347 12.88 2.62 5.08
C ALA A 347 13.27 3.20 3.70
N LEU A 348 13.71 4.46 3.66
CA LEU A 348 14.14 5.13 2.43
C LEU A 348 15.68 5.11 2.24
N LEU A 349 16.37 4.21 2.93
CA LEU A 349 17.82 4.06 2.90
C LEU A 349 18.20 2.61 2.61
N HIS A 350 19.38 2.41 2.04
CA HIS A 350 19.95 1.07 1.82
C HIS A 350 20.41 0.44 3.13
N THR A 351 19.50 -0.24 3.82
CA THR A 351 19.74 -0.90 5.10
C THR A 351 19.75 -2.44 4.95
N PRO A 352 20.29 -3.19 5.93
CA PRO A 352 20.16 -4.66 5.93
C PRO A 352 18.70 -5.15 5.93
N MET A 353 17.76 -4.37 6.51
CA MET A 353 16.35 -4.68 6.51
C MET A 353 15.72 -4.49 5.11
N GLU A 354 16.16 -3.47 4.37
CA GLU A 354 15.75 -3.26 2.96
C GLU A 354 16.31 -4.40 2.07
N ASP A 355 17.55 -4.83 2.27
CA ASP A 355 18.12 -5.98 1.58
C ASP A 355 17.27 -7.25 1.83
N GLN A 356 16.85 -7.48 3.10
CA GLN A 356 15.96 -8.59 3.44
C GLN A 356 14.58 -8.48 2.75
N ALA A 357 13.99 -7.29 2.71
CA ALA A 357 12.73 -7.05 1.99
C ALA A 357 12.85 -7.34 0.49
N ARG A 358 13.98 -6.98 -0.12
CA ARG A 358 14.26 -7.30 -1.53
C ARG A 358 14.46 -8.79 -1.80
N GLU A 359 14.93 -9.55 -0.82
CA GLU A 359 14.94 -11.01 -0.91
C GLU A 359 13.51 -11.56 -0.99
N VAL A 360 12.57 -11.02 -0.20
CA VAL A 360 11.14 -11.37 -0.24
C VAL A 360 10.54 -11.09 -1.62
N ASP A 361 10.73 -9.87 -2.17
CA ASP A 361 10.28 -9.51 -3.53
C ASP A 361 10.92 -10.39 -4.63
N GLY A 362 12.20 -10.75 -4.46
CA GLY A 362 12.89 -11.65 -5.39
C GLY A 362 12.27 -13.04 -5.47
N ILE A 363 11.74 -13.56 -4.36
CA ILE A 363 10.99 -14.82 -4.32
C ILE A 363 9.60 -14.61 -4.94
N GLU A 364 8.95 -13.49 -4.63
CA GLU A 364 7.64 -13.13 -5.17
C GLU A 364 7.65 -13.02 -6.70
N LYS A 365 8.68 -12.42 -7.28
CA LYS A 365 8.88 -12.37 -8.75
C LYS A 365 8.89 -13.75 -9.39
N LYS A 366 9.54 -14.72 -8.74
CA LYS A 366 9.56 -16.11 -9.23
C LYS A 366 8.18 -16.74 -9.17
N ARG A 367 7.43 -16.50 -8.08
CA ARG A 367 6.06 -16.99 -7.89
C ARG A 367 5.11 -16.39 -8.92
N THR A 368 5.15 -15.07 -9.12
CA THR A 368 4.36 -14.35 -10.11
C THR A 368 4.59 -14.89 -11.54
N GLY A 369 5.83 -15.20 -11.90
CA GLY A 369 6.15 -15.82 -13.20
C GLY A 369 5.54 -17.22 -13.40
N VAL A 370 5.40 -17.99 -12.32
CA VAL A 370 4.67 -19.28 -12.39
C VAL A 370 3.18 -19.06 -12.57
N ASP A 371 2.60 -18.14 -11.82
CA ASP A 371 1.18 -17.81 -11.93
C ASP A 371 0.82 -17.31 -13.35
N GLU A 372 1.68 -16.49 -13.97
CA GLU A 372 1.56 -16.09 -15.36
C GLU A 372 1.62 -17.28 -16.32
N THR A 373 2.54 -18.22 -16.08
CA THR A 373 2.65 -19.44 -16.89
C THR A 373 1.40 -20.30 -16.76
N ILE A 374 0.85 -20.44 -15.55
CA ILE A 374 -0.42 -21.17 -15.33
C ILE A 374 -1.56 -20.49 -16.08
N PHE A 375 -1.64 -19.15 -16.01
CA PHE A 375 -2.64 -18.39 -16.74
C PHE A 375 -2.56 -18.71 -18.26
N ASN A 376 -1.39 -18.55 -18.86
CA ASN A 376 -1.22 -18.75 -20.30
C ASN A 376 -1.57 -20.19 -20.71
N VAL A 377 -1.13 -21.21 -19.95
CA VAL A 377 -1.37 -22.62 -20.27
C VAL A 377 -2.82 -23.03 -20.06
N VAL A 378 -3.49 -22.54 -19.01
CA VAL A 378 -4.84 -23.01 -18.63
C VAL A 378 -5.95 -22.14 -19.20
N ILE A 379 -5.72 -20.84 -19.31
CA ILE A 379 -6.74 -19.86 -19.69
C ILE A 379 -6.69 -19.56 -21.19
N GLU A 380 -5.51 -19.31 -21.73
CA GLU A 380 -5.37 -18.99 -23.16
C GLU A 380 -5.41 -20.23 -24.05
N ASP A 381 -4.81 -21.34 -23.59
CA ASP A 381 -4.74 -22.60 -24.35
C ASP A 381 -5.40 -23.79 -23.63
N PRO A 382 -6.68 -23.72 -23.22
CA PRO A 382 -7.32 -24.75 -22.39
C PRO A 382 -7.46 -26.12 -23.10
N LYS A 383 -7.23 -26.19 -24.43
CA LYS A 383 -7.33 -27.38 -25.22
C LYS A 383 -6.02 -28.13 -25.37
N VAL A 384 -4.91 -27.60 -24.87
CA VAL A 384 -3.61 -28.26 -24.93
C VAL A 384 -3.62 -29.49 -24.02
N GLU A 385 -3.32 -30.65 -24.60
CA GLU A 385 -3.21 -31.90 -23.84
C GLU A 385 -2.14 -31.79 -22.76
N GLY A 386 -2.48 -32.15 -21.52
CA GLY A 386 -1.59 -32.02 -20.35
C GLY A 386 -1.56 -30.67 -19.68
N ALA A 387 -2.30 -29.63 -20.14
CA ALA A 387 -2.34 -28.29 -19.53
C ALA A 387 -2.70 -28.35 -18.03
N SER A 388 -3.71 -29.13 -17.66
CA SER A 388 -4.14 -29.30 -16.27
C SER A 388 -3.08 -29.96 -15.38
N ASP A 389 -2.35 -30.95 -15.92
CA ASP A 389 -1.25 -31.59 -15.17
C ASP A 389 -0.05 -30.68 -15.01
N ALA A 390 0.31 -29.92 -16.04
CA ALA A 390 1.34 -28.89 -15.97
C ALA A 390 0.99 -27.83 -14.90
N ALA A 391 -0.23 -27.31 -14.91
CA ALA A 391 -0.71 -26.37 -13.90
C ALA A 391 -0.63 -26.94 -12.48
N ARG A 392 -0.97 -28.21 -12.27
CA ARG A 392 -0.88 -28.88 -10.96
C ARG A 392 0.56 -28.95 -10.45
N VAL A 393 1.53 -29.26 -11.32
CA VAL A 393 2.96 -29.30 -10.99
C VAL A 393 3.47 -27.88 -10.66
N LEU A 394 3.08 -26.88 -11.45
CA LEU A 394 3.45 -25.49 -11.25
C LEU A 394 2.89 -24.94 -9.91
N ARG A 395 1.63 -25.25 -9.58
CA ARG A 395 1.03 -24.86 -8.27
C ARG A 395 1.74 -25.50 -7.08
N ALA A 396 2.19 -26.74 -7.20
CA ALA A 396 2.99 -27.39 -6.16
C ALA A 396 4.34 -26.68 -5.95
N LYS A 397 4.96 -26.18 -7.01
CA LYS A 397 6.18 -25.38 -6.94
C LYS A 397 5.92 -24.00 -6.33
N GLU A 398 4.82 -23.36 -6.69
CA GLU A 398 4.38 -22.09 -6.13
C GLU A 398 4.23 -22.18 -4.59
N ALA A 399 3.60 -23.23 -4.09
CA ALA A 399 3.44 -23.46 -2.64
C ALA A 399 4.78 -23.54 -1.90
N MET A 400 5.84 -24.08 -2.50
CA MET A 400 7.18 -24.08 -1.91
C MET A 400 7.74 -22.65 -1.78
N TRP A 401 7.53 -21.81 -2.78
CA TRP A 401 8.00 -20.41 -2.72
C TRP A 401 7.21 -19.56 -1.75
N VAL A 402 5.93 -19.79 -1.57
CA VAL A 402 5.13 -19.14 -0.52
C VAL A 402 5.75 -19.40 0.87
N GLU A 403 6.17 -20.63 1.14
CA GLU A 403 6.81 -20.96 2.42
C GLU A 403 8.21 -20.35 2.56
N GLU A 404 9.00 -20.35 1.47
CA GLU A 404 10.33 -19.70 1.44
C GLU A 404 10.20 -18.18 1.67
N GLN A 405 9.23 -17.55 1.02
CA GLN A 405 8.93 -16.12 1.13
C GLN A 405 8.54 -15.73 2.57
N ARG A 406 7.67 -16.52 3.21
CA ARG A 406 7.29 -16.31 4.62
C ARG A 406 8.47 -16.38 5.56
N LYS A 407 9.41 -17.31 5.34
CA LYS A 407 10.65 -17.40 6.10
C LYS A 407 11.55 -16.19 5.88
N ALA A 408 11.71 -15.75 4.63
CA ALA A 408 12.49 -14.57 4.29
C ALA A 408 11.90 -13.30 4.91
N ALA A 409 10.56 -13.20 5.04
CA ALA A 409 9.88 -12.05 5.61
C ALA A 409 10.00 -11.92 7.14
N GLN A 410 10.53 -12.94 7.87
CA GLN A 410 10.69 -12.85 9.33
C GLN A 410 11.82 -11.87 9.69
N PRO A 411 11.53 -10.72 10.37
CA PRO A 411 12.55 -9.75 10.70
C PRO A 411 13.64 -10.29 11.62
N LYS A 412 14.88 -9.86 11.41
CA LYS A 412 16.06 -10.29 12.17
C LYS A 412 16.53 -9.16 13.09
N PRO A 413 17.22 -9.47 14.21
CA PRO A 413 17.88 -8.45 15.03
C PRO A 413 19.12 -7.91 14.31
N HIS A 414 19.36 -6.60 14.46
CA HIS A 414 20.49 -5.88 13.89
C HIS A 414 21.22 -5.05 14.96
N ASN A 415 22.52 -4.88 14.80
CA ASN A 415 23.36 -4.05 15.67
C ASN A 415 23.50 -2.65 15.08
N PHE A 416 23.05 -1.66 15.81
CA PHE A 416 23.07 -0.25 15.43
C PHE A 416 24.17 0.50 16.15
N GLU A 417 24.79 1.44 15.47
CA GLU A 417 25.79 2.36 16.03
C GLU A 417 25.60 3.77 15.46
N VAL A 418 25.58 4.76 16.33
CA VAL A 418 25.66 6.19 16.00
C VAL A 418 26.95 6.75 16.57
N SER A 419 27.96 6.98 15.72
CA SER A 419 29.29 7.46 16.09
C SER A 419 29.52 8.90 15.65
N PRO A 420 30.16 9.77 16.47
CA PRO A 420 30.53 11.13 16.06
C PRO A 420 31.48 11.07 14.87
N ARG A 421 31.40 12.07 14.01
CA ARG A 421 32.20 12.18 12.80
C ARG A 421 33.28 13.26 12.95
#